data_a2dc662a9c773cd25254d117f0bccc51
#
_entry.id   a2dc662a9c773cd25254d117f0bccc51
#
_cell.length_a   1.000
_cell.length_b   1.000
_cell.length_c   1.000
_cell.angle_alpha   90.00
_cell.angle_beta   90.00
_cell.angle_gamma   90.00
#
_symmetry.space_group_name_H-M   'P 1'
#
loop_
_entity.id
_entity.type
_entity.pdbx_description
1 polymer ?
#
loop_
_entity_poly.entity_id
_entity_poly.type
_entity_poly.pdbx_seq_one_letter_code
_entity_poly.pdbx_strand_id
1 'polypeptide(L)'
;MTATYDPPRPWIHSYAEGVPADLPEVSGSLVDIVAESARSHPDAPALEFFGRTTTYRELEEQIARAAAGLAARGVAAGDPVAIVLPNCPQHIVAFYAVLRLGAVIVEHNPLYTPFELQRQFEDHGARHAIVWSKAVSTVQGFPAETIPDTLISVDLPAAMPWRTRLALRLPIRKAREGRRALTETTTGATPWADVVRASPLPASHPMPGTDDLALIQYTSGTTGSPKGACLTHRNLLANAAQSRAWVPTITRGDGCVVYAVLPMFHAYGLTLCLTFAMSMAARLVLFPRFDPDMVLAVTKKRPATFLPLVPPIARRLLIAADDKNVSLAGTGIAISGAMALPHELVVPFEEATGGYLVEGYGLSECSPVLMANPVASHRVPGTVGLPLPGTECRVVDPEDPSKDVPAGDAGELLVRGPQIFGGYYRRPDETAAVFEGDWFRTGDIVQIDEAGFVRIVDRIKELVITGGFNVSPSEVENALRRHPDVADAAVVGLPDDRSGEQVVAAVVAAEGRDIDPEAVRAFAREELTPYKVPRRVVVVEELPTSLIGKVLRREVRERLLAVDS
;
A
#
# COMPACT_ATOMS: atom_id res chain seq x y z
N MET A 1 -4.54 9.63 37.91
CA MET A 1 -3.79 10.18 36.76
C MET A 1 -2.50 9.36 36.68
N THR A 2 -2.47 8.32 35.88
CA THR A 2 -1.24 7.62 35.55
C THR A 2 -0.42 8.57 34.71
N ALA A 3 0.83 8.86 35.12
CA ALA A 3 1.77 9.64 34.30
C ALA A 3 1.87 8.96 32.93
N THR A 4 1.50 9.67 31.87
CA THR A 4 1.71 9.21 30.51
C THR A 4 3.22 9.09 30.29
N TYR A 5 3.71 7.88 30.05
CA TYR A 5 5.09 7.65 29.70
C TYR A 5 5.34 8.35 28.35
N ASP A 6 6.26 9.31 28.34
CA ASP A 6 6.68 10.06 27.15
C ASP A 6 8.11 9.60 26.79
N PRO A 7 8.27 8.68 25.86
CA PRO A 7 9.58 8.15 25.48
C PRO A 7 10.43 9.22 24.80
N PRO A 8 11.76 9.18 24.97
CA PRO A 8 12.66 10.08 24.26
C PRO A 8 12.53 9.89 22.74
N ARG A 9 12.53 11.01 21.99
CA ARG A 9 12.41 11.04 20.52
C ARG A 9 13.74 11.50 19.89
N PRO A 10 14.81 10.68 19.95
CA PRO A 10 16.13 11.08 19.48
C PRO A 10 16.18 11.38 17.97
N TRP A 11 15.30 10.74 17.19
CA TRP A 11 15.20 10.89 15.73
C TRP A 11 14.85 12.29 15.24
N ILE A 12 14.26 13.15 16.07
CA ILE A 12 13.90 14.52 15.67
C ILE A 12 15.13 15.32 15.20
N HIS A 13 16.29 15.10 15.80
CA HIS A 13 17.54 15.78 15.42
C HIS A 13 18.09 15.33 14.05
N SER A 14 17.60 14.17 13.57
CA SER A 14 17.97 13.57 12.29
C SER A 14 16.96 13.86 11.17
N TYR A 15 15.94 14.69 11.42
CA TYR A 15 15.00 15.11 10.38
C TYR A 15 15.68 15.97 9.31
N ALA A 16 15.17 15.89 8.08
CA ALA A 16 15.58 16.79 7.02
C ALA A 16 15.16 18.24 7.35
N GLU A 17 15.88 19.20 6.82
CA GLU A 17 15.58 20.62 7.01
C GLU A 17 14.14 20.93 6.56
N GLY A 18 13.39 21.64 7.40
CA GLY A 18 11.99 22.00 7.15
C GLY A 18 10.97 20.97 7.59
N VAL A 19 11.38 19.77 8.04
CA VAL A 19 10.46 18.78 8.63
C VAL A 19 10.23 19.13 10.12
N PRO A 20 8.99 19.38 10.55
CA PRO A 20 8.68 19.72 11.94
C PRO A 20 8.71 18.46 12.83
N ALA A 21 9.00 18.65 14.12
CA ALA A 21 8.95 17.56 15.11
C ALA A 21 7.52 17.03 15.32
N ASP A 22 6.55 17.93 15.35
CA ASP A 22 5.14 17.65 15.57
C ASP A 22 4.28 18.40 14.55
N LEU A 23 3.06 17.93 14.35
CA LEU A 23 2.07 18.55 13.48
C LEU A 23 0.90 19.08 14.31
N PRO A 24 0.24 20.13 13.85
CA PRO A 24 -1.04 20.55 14.42
C PRO A 24 -2.06 19.41 14.38
N GLU A 25 -2.93 19.38 15.38
CA GLU A 25 -4.05 18.43 15.38
C GLU A 25 -4.91 18.65 14.12
N VAL A 26 -5.24 17.54 13.46
CA VAL A 26 -6.10 17.59 12.26
C VAL A 26 -7.56 17.75 12.65
N SER A 27 -8.31 18.42 11.79
CA SER A 27 -9.75 18.64 11.96
C SER A 27 -10.48 18.50 10.62
N GLY A 28 -11.78 18.30 10.67
CA GLY A 28 -12.60 18.07 9.48
C GLY A 28 -12.50 16.63 8.96
N SER A 29 -12.67 16.45 7.68
CA SER A 29 -12.73 15.15 7.02
C SER A 29 -11.83 15.08 5.78
N LEU A 30 -11.61 13.88 5.24
CA LEU A 30 -10.90 13.71 3.97
C LEU A 30 -11.56 14.45 2.81
N VAL A 31 -12.89 14.69 2.89
CA VAL A 31 -13.62 15.44 1.87
C VAL A 31 -13.14 16.91 1.80
N ASP A 32 -12.78 17.48 2.95
CA ASP A 32 -12.29 18.85 3.04
C ASP A 32 -10.96 19.06 2.30
N ILE A 33 -10.13 18.02 2.16
CA ILE A 33 -8.89 18.07 1.37
C ILE A 33 -9.18 18.43 -0.10
N VAL A 34 -10.19 17.77 -0.70
CA VAL A 34 -10.57 18.05 -2.10
C VAL A 34 -11.25 19.38 -2.22
N ALA A 35 -12.17 19.71 -1.29
CA ALA A 35 -12.87 20.98 -1.27
C ALA A 35 -11.90 22.19 -1.14
N GLU A 36 -10.87 22.07 -0.27
CA GLU A 36 -9.81 23.06 -0.13
C GLU A 36 -8.98 23.22 -1.40
N SER A 37 -8.62 22.11 -2.04
CA SER A 37 -7.86 22.12 -3.30
C SER A 37 -8.70 22.68 -4.44
N ALA A 38 -10.00 22.37 -4.51
CA ALA A 38 -10.92 22.95 -5.49
C ALA A 38 -11.12 24.45 -5.28
N ARG A 39 -11.14 24.91 -4.03
CA ARG A 39 -11.27 26.35 -3.70
C ARG A 39 -10.01 27.13 -4.04
N SER A 40 -8.82 26.59 -3.70
CA SER A 40 -7.55 27.28 -3.88
C SER A 40 -6.98 27.14 -5.30
N HIS A 41 -7.27 26.03 -6.00
CA HIS A 41 -6.74 25.70 -7.33
C HIS A 41 -7.83 25.15 -8.26
N PRO A 42 -8.97 25.86 -8.48
CA PRO A 42 -10.14 25.31 -9.17
C PRO A 42 -9.87 24.82 -10.58
N ASP A 43 -9.04 25.52 -11.32
CA ASP A 43 -8.76 25.24 -12.73
C ASP A 43 -7.49 24.40 -12.93
N ALA A 44 -6.77 24.07 -11.84
CA ALA A 44 -5.63 23.17 -11.89
C ALA A 44 -6.08 21.73 -12.21
N PRO A 45 -5.28 20.97 -12.98
CA PRO A 45 -5.55 19.57 -13.25
C PRO A 45 -5.46 18.73 -11.97
N ALA A 46 -6.56 18.12 -11.56
CA ALA A 46 -6.61 17.17 -10.45
C ALA A 46 -6.26 15.75 -10.89
N LEU A 47 -6.87 15.28 -12.00
CA LEU A 47 -6.68 13.92 -12.49
C LEU A 47 -6.23 13.94 -13.96
N GLU A 48 -5.35 12.99 -14.31
CA GLU A 48 -5.02 12.69 -15.70
C GLU A 48 -5.13 11.18 -15.96
N PHE A 49 -5.92 10.81 -16.99
CA PHE A 49 -6.15 9.42 -17.37
C PHE A 49 -6.12 9.26 -18.88
N PHE A 50 -5.14 8.54 -19.41
CA PHE A 50 -4.89 8.41 -20.86
C PHE A 50 -4.83 9.74 -21.60
N GLY A 51 -4.35 10.79 -20.94
CA GLY A 51 -4.24 12.15 -21.50
C GLY A 51 -5.51 12.99 -21.41
N ARG A 52 -6.62 12.48 -20.86
CA ARG A 52 -7.76 13.31 -20.46
C ARG A 52 -7.52 13.86 -19.06
N THR A 53 -7.66 15.16 -18.91
CA THR A 53 -7.58 15.85 -17.62
C THR A 53 -8.96 16.15 -17.09
N THR A 54 -9.05 16.15 -15.75
CA THR A 54 -10.19 16.64 -14.97
C THR A 54 -9.65 17.69 -14.01
N THR A 55 -10.22 18.88 -13.97
CA THR A 55 -9.82 19.95 -13.03
C THR A 55 -10.35 19.68 -11.63
N TYR A 56 -9.83 20.39 -10.60
CA TYR A 56 -10.34 20.28 -9.24
C TYR A 56 -11.81 20.71 -9.14
N ARG A 57 -12.22 21.75 -9.85
CA ARG A 57 -13.62 22.19 -9.96
C ARG A 57 -14.51 21.08 -10.54
N GLU A 58 -14.10 20.47 -11.64
CA GLU A 58 -14.84 19.37 -12.27
C GLU A 58 -14.88 18.13 -11.37
N LEU A 59 -13.80 17.85 -10.64
CA LEU A 59 -13.73 16.74 -9.70
C LEU A 59 -14.73 16.94 -8.54
N GLU A 60 -14.74 18.10 -7.92
CA GLU A 60 -15.67 18.44 -6.85
C GLU A 60 -17.14 18.33 -7.31
N GLU A 61 -17.46 18.84 -8.51
CA GLU A 61 -18.79 18.70 -9.09
C GLU A 61 -19.17 17.23 -9.34
N GLN A 62 -18.26 16.44 -9.87
CA GLN A 62 -18.48 15.00 -10.09
C GLN A 62 -18.71 14.25 -8.78
N ILE A 63 -17.94 14.57 -7.72
CA ILE A 63 -18.13 14.03 -6.38
C ILE A 63 -19.52 14.37 -5.83
N ALA A 64 -19.95 15.64 -5.92
CA ALA A 64 -21.25 16.06 -5.44
C ALA A 64 -22.41 15.38 -6.20
N ARG A 65 -22.29 15.18 -7.52
CA ARG A 65 -23.26 14.44 -8.33
C ARG A 65 -23.30 12.96 -7.99
N ALA A 66 -22.12 12.33 -7.84
CA ALA A 66 -22.03 10.93 -7.47
C ALA A 66 -22.60 10.68 -6.07
N ALA A 67 -22.31 11.54 -5.10
CA ALA A 67 -22.86 11.45 -3.75
C ALA A 67 -24.40 11.52 -3.77
N ALA A 68 -24.98 12.48 -4.50
CA ALA A 68 -26.43 12.56 -4.65
C ALA A 68 -27.03 11.31 -5.32
N GLY A 69 -26.36 10.78 -6.33
CA GLY A 69 -26.78 9.56 -7.02
C GLY A 69 -26.69 8.30 -6.14
N LEU A 70 -25.71 8.23 -5.25
CA LEU A 70 -25.57 7.16 -4.24
C LEU A 70 -26.66 7.28 -3.15
N ALA A 71 -26.87 8.50 -2.62
CA ALA A 71 -27.93 8.77 -1.63
C ALA A 71 -29.32 8.40 -2.18
N ALA A 72 -29.62 8.73 -3.45
CA ALA A 72 -30.87 8.34 -4.11
C ALA A 72 -31.04 6.80 -4.26
N ARG A 73 -29.97 6.04 -4.05
CA ARG A 73 -29.97 4.56 -4.06
C ARG A 73 -29.87 3.94 -2.67
N GLY A 74 -30.05 4.77 -1.64
CA GLY A 74 -30.14 4.32 -0.26
C GLY A 74 -28.81 4.31 0.51
N VAL A 75 -27.71 4.81 -0.04
CA VAL A 75 -26.47 4.96 0.73
C VAL A 75 -26.65 6.07 1.77
N ALA A 76 -26.40 5.74 3.03
CA ALA A 76 -26.53 6.62 4.17
C ALA A 76 -25.23 6.67 4.99
N ALA A 77 -25.16 7.62 5.93
CA ALA A 77 -24.04 7.73 6.85
C ALA A 77 -23.85 6.43 7.67
N GLY A 78 -22.61 5.98 7.80
CA GLY A 78 -22.25 4.74 8.49
C GLY A 78 -22.39 3.46 7.66
N ASP A 79 -23.02 3.49 6.49
CA ASP A 79 -23.14 2.31 5.64
C ASP A 79 -21.78 1.91 5.05
N PRO A 80 -21.38 0.63 5.13
CA PRO A 80 -20.23 0.15 4.37
C PRO A 80 -20.57 0.08 2.89
N VAL A 81 -19.71 0.66 2.05
CA VAL A 81 -19.80 0.66 0.59
C VAL A 81 -18.53 0.01 0.01
N ALA A 82 -18.69 -1.13 -0.64
CA ALA A 82 -17.57 -1.83 -1.26
C ALA A 82 -17.13 -1.13 -2.56
N ILE A 83 -15.84 -0.86 -2.69
CA ILE A 83 -15.21 -0.35 -3.92
C ILE A 83 -14.28 -1.43 -4.48
N VAL A 84 -14.59 -1.93 -5.67
CA VAL A 84 -13.82 -2.99 -6.35
C VAL A 84 -13.34 -2.44 -7.69
N LEU A 85 -12.41 -1.48 -7.63
CA LEU A 85 -11.95 -0.72 -8.80
C LEU A 85 -10.43 -0.68 -8.92
N PRO A 86 -9.87 -0.73 -10.15
CA PRO A 86 -8.49 -0.35 -10.37
C PRO A 86 -8.35 1.19 -10.35
N ASN A 87 -7.11 1.68 -10.45
CA ASN A 87 -6.83 3.11 -10.53
C ASN A 87 -7.52 3.74 -11.75
N CYS A 88 -8.53 4.54 -11.54
CA CYS A 88 -9.27 5.25 -12.58
C CYS A 88 -9.96 6.50 -11.99
N PRO A 89 -10.36 7.48 -12.80
CA PRO A 89 -11.07 8.66 -12.31
C PRO A 89 -12.35 8.34 -11.53
N GLN A 90 -13.09 7.31 -11.96
CA GLN A 90 -14.31 6.90 -11.29
C GLN A 90 -14.05 6.37 -9.88
N HIS A 91 -12.88 5.72 -9.62
CA HIS A 91 -12.49 5.29 -8.29
C HIS A 91 -12.39 6.49 -7.33
N ILE A 92 -11.69 7.54 -7.76
CA ILE A 92 -11.50 8.74 -6.94
C ILE A 92 -12.83 9.46 -6.68
N VAL A 93 -13.67 9.60 -7.71
CA VAL A 93 -14.99 10.19 -7.54
C VAL A 93 -15.87 9.35 -6.62
N ALA A 94 -15.84 8.02 -6.74
CA ALA A 94 -16.58 7.10 -5.87
C ALA A 94 -16.10 7.19 -4.42
N PHE A 95 -14.77 7.15 -4.20
CA PHE A 95 -14.14 7.28 -2.89
C PHE A 95 -14.64 8.52 -2.15
N TYR A 96 -14.47 9.70 -2.74
CA TYR A 96 -14.89 10.95 -2.10
C TYR A 96 -16.42 11.12 -2.05
N ALA A 97 -17.18 10.54 -2.98
CA ALA A 97 -18.64 10.58 -2.96
C ALA A 97 -19.24 9.75 -1.80
N VAL A 98 -18.67 8.58 -1.52
CA VAL A 98 -19.04 7.74 -0.37
C VAL A 98 -18.74 8.49 0.92
N LEU A 99 -17.52 9.01 1.08
CA LEU A 99 -17.13 9.79 2.24
C LEU A 99 -17.99 11.04 2.44
N ARG A 100 -18.39 11.72 1.34
CA ARG A 100 -19.23 12.93 1.39
C ARG A 100 -20.62 12.68 2.00
N LEU A 101 -21.07 11.44 1.97
CA LEU A 101 -22.31 10.97 2.61
C LEU A 101 -22.11 10.54 4.08
N GLY A 102 -20.88 10.55 4.59
CA GLY A 102 -20.53 9.96 5.88
C GLY A 102 -20.60 8.42 5.88
N ALA A 103 -20.64 7.80 4.70
CA ALA A 103 -20.59 6.35 4.55
C ALA A 103 -19.14 5.85 4.62
N VAL A 104 -18.96 4.56 4.91
CA VAL A 104 -17.67 3.92 5.14
C VAL A 104 -17.22 3.19 3.88
N ILE A 105 -16.02 3.46 3.44
CA ILE A 105 -15.43 2.77 2.29
C ILE A 105 -14.90 1.41 2.72
N VAL A 106 -15.09 0.39 1.88
CA VAL A 106 -14.41 -0.89 1.98
C VAL A 106 -13.67 -1.15 0.66
N GLU A 107 -12.35 -1.00 0.69
CA GLU A 107 -11.51 -1.15 -0.51
C GLU A 107 -11.19 -2.61 -0.80
N HIS A 108 -11.32 -3.01 -2.07
CA HIS A 108 -11.04 -4.35 -2.53
C HIS A 108 -10.17 -4.38 -3.78
N ASN A 109 -9.30 -5.37 -3.83
CA ASN A 109 -8.55 -5.69 -5.03
C ASN A 109 -9.50 -6.27 -6.11
N PRO A 110 -9.66 -5.61 -7.28
CA PRO A 110 -10.53 -6.09 -8.35
C PRO A 110 -10.02 -7.37 -9.04
N LEU A 111 -8.84 -7.86 -8.66
CA LEU A 111 -8.23 -9.08 -9.19
C LEU A 111 -8.28 -10.24 -8.19
N TYR A 112 -8.92 -10.07 -7.04
CA TYR A 112 -9.14 -11.18 -6.11
C TYR A 112 -9.92 -12.32 -6.77
N THR A 113 -9.60 -13.54 -6.35
CA THR A 113 -10.42 -14.70 -6.70
C THR A 113 -11.85 -14.53 -6.17
N PRO A 114 -12.85 -15.19 -6.78
CA PRO A 114 -14.22 -15.14 -6.27
C PRO A 114 -14.32 -15.51 -4.78
N PHE A 115 -13.54 -16.49 -4.34
CA PHE A 115 -13.52 -16.95 -2.95
C PHE A 115 -12.96 -15.90 -1.98
N GLU A 116 -11.83 -15.25 -2.33
CA GLU A 116 -11.24 -14.20 -1.50
C GLU A 116 -12.16 -12.99 -1.36
N LEU A 117 -12.74 -12.57 -2.48
CA LEU A 117 -13.64 -11.42 -2.50
C LEU A 117 -14.94 -11.71 -1.73
N GLN A 118 -15.54 -12.89 -1.93
CA GLN A 118 -16.74 -13.31 -1.22
C GLN A 118 -16.55 -13.29 0.29
N ARG A 119 -15.47 -13.85 0.82
CA ARG A 119 -15.19 -13.87 2.26
C ARG A 119 -15.12 -12.47 2.87
N GLN A 120 -14.58 -11.49 2.14
CA GLN A 120 -14.56 -10.12 2.62
C GLN A 120 -15.96 -9.50 2.60
N PHE A 121 -16.76 -9.76 1.56
CA PHE A 121 -18.16 -9.31 1.49
C PHE A 121 -19.02 -9.91 2.60
N GLU A 122 -18.81 -11.17 2.96
CA GLU A 122 -19.46 -11.82 4.11
C GLU A 122 -19.09 -11.15 5.44
N ASP A 123 -17.83 -10.74 5.61
CA ASP A 123 -17.34 -10.14 6.86
C ASP A 123 -17.86 -8.71 7.07
N HIS A 124 -17.79 -7.85 6.04
CA HIS A 124 -18.22 -6.46 6.18
C HIS A 124 -19.73 -6.25 5.93
N GLY A 125 -20.39 -7.13 5.18
CA GLY A 125 -21.83 -7.09 4.93
C GLY A 125 -22.31 -5.85 4.16
N ALA A 126 -21.48 -5.29 3.26
CA ALA A 126 -21.86 -4.11 2.47
C ALA A 126 -23.04 -4.40 1.54
N ARG A 127 -24.09 -3.59 1.67
CA ARG A 127 -25.29 -3.67 0.82
C ARG A 127 -25.17 -2.87 -0.48
N HIS A 128 -24.11 -2.07 -0.61
CA HIS A 128 -23.82 -1.23 -1.78
C HIS A 128 -22.42 -1.55 -2.28
N ALA A 129 -22.28 -1.74 -3.60
CA ALA A 129 -20.98 -2.00 -4.20
C ALA A 129 -20.81 -1.24 -5.52
N ILE A 130 -19.62 -0.65 -5.70
CA ILE A 130 -19.18 0.04 -6.91
C ILE A 130 -18.05 -0.80 -7.51
N VAL A 131 -18.33 -1.45 -8.62
CA VAL A 131 -17.52 -2.57 -9.11
C VAL A 131 -17.06 -2.33 -10.55
N TRP A 132 -15.82 -2.62 -10.84
CA TRP A 132 -15.33 -2.67 -12.21
C TRP A 132 -16.16 -3.63 -13.05
N SER A 133 -16.55 -3.23 -14.25
CA SER A 133 -17.40 -4.03 -15.14
C SER A 133 -16.93 -5.48 -15.31
N LYS A 134 -15.64 -5.75 -15.23
CA LYS A 134 -15.06 -7.10 -15.32
C LYS A 134 -15.21 -7.95 -14.05
N ALA A 135 -15.45 -7.34 -12.91
CA ALA A 135 -15.65 -8.05 -11.64
C ALA A 135 -17.15 -8.17 -11.27
N VAL A 136 -18.06 -7.60 -12.05
CA VAL A 136 -19.51 -7.64 -11.80
C VAL A 136 -20.04 -9.07 -11.76
N SER A 137 -19.67 -9.90 -12.73
CA SER A 137 -20.10 -11.30 -12.79
C SER A 137 -19.61 -12.12 -11.58
N THR A 138 -18.41 -11.80 -11.06
CA THR A 138 -17.88 -12.42 -9.85
C THR A 138 -18.77 -12.10 -8.65
N VAL A 139 -19.10 -10.81 -8.44
CA VAL A 139 -19.96 -10.38 -7.31
C VAL A 139 -21.40 -10.93 -7.44
N GLN A 140 -21.94 -10.99 -8.66
CA GLN A 140 -23.26 -11.60 -8.91
C GLN A 140 -23.29 -13.11 -8.69
N GLY A 141 -22.14 -13.77 -8.70
CA GLY A 141 -22.01 -15.20 -8.43
C GLY A 141 -21.92 -15.56 -6.94
N PHE A 142 -21.96 -14.58 -6.03
CA PHE A 142 -21.96 -14.82 -4.59
C PHE A 142 -23.28 -15.46 -4.11
N PRO A 143 -23.32 -16.09 -2.92
CA PRO A 143 -24.57 -16.48 -2.27
C PRO A 143 -25.54 -15.30 -2.15
N ALA A 144 -26.84 -15.58 -2.24
CA ALA A 144 -27.88 -14.53 -2.29
C ALA A 144 -27.83 -13.54 -1.11
N GLU A 145 -27.44 -14.02 0.06
CA GLU A 145 -27.27 -13.21 1.29
C GLU A 145 -26.05 -12.29 1.26
N THR A 146 -25.08 -12.54 0.37
CA THR A 146 -23.83 -11.80 0.25
C THR A 146 -23.85 -10.81 -0.93
N ILE A 147 -24.77 -11.00 -1.89
CA ILE A 147 -24.91 -10.10 -3.04
C ILE A 147 -25.39 -8.72 -2.56
N PRO A 148 -24.69 -7.60 -2.90
CA PRO A 148 -25.16 -6.27 -2.58
C PRO A 148 -26.53 -5.96 -3.21
N ASP A 149 -27.41 -5.28 -2.45
CA ASP A 149 -28.71 -4.82 -2.96
C ASP A 149 -28.55 -3.81 -4.11
N THR A 150 -27.51 -2.99 -4.00
CA THR A 150 -27.15 -1.99 -5.03
C THR A 150 -25.79 -2.35 -5.62
N LEU A 151 -25.79 -2.81 -6.85
CA LEU A 151 -24.57 -3.12 -7.61
C LEU A 151 -24.41 -2.08 -8.73
N ILE A 152 -23.33 -1.31 -8.68
CA ILE A 152 -22.99 -0.25 -9.65
C ILE A 152 -21.81 -0.71 -10.48
N SER A 153 -21.97 -0.72 -11.80
CA SER A 153 -20.95 -1.12 -12.76
C SER A 153 -20.17 0.08 -13.31
N VAL A 154 -18.84 0.01 -13.25
CA VAL A 154 -17.93 1.04 -13.75
C VAL A 154 -17.24 0.58 -15.02
N ASP A 155 -17.45 1.33 -16.12
CA ASP A 155 -16.77 1.17 -17.40
C ASP A 155 -15.57 2.13 -17.47
N LEU A 156 -14.34 1.61 -17.37
CA LEU A 156 -13.12 2.43 -17.37
C LEU A 156 -12.96 3.27 -18.65
N PRO A 157 -13.19 2.72 -19.86
CA PRO A 157 -13.15 3.49 -21.10
C PRO A 157 -14.00 4.77 -21.10
N ALA A 158 -15.07 4.84 -20.31
CA ALA A 158 -15.90 6.03 -20.23
C ALA A 158 -15.14 7.30 -19.77
N ALA A 159 -14.08 7.12 -18.97
CA ALA A 159 -13.21 8.19 -18.51
C ALA A 159 -12.09 8.57 -19.48
N MET A 160 -11.89 7.82 -20.58
CA MET A 160 -10.85 8.09 -21.56
C MET A 160 -11.23 9.21 -22.55
N PRO A 161 -10.22 9.80 -23.25
CA PRO A 161 -10.48 10.69 -24.38
C PRO A 161 -11.36 10.01 -25.44
N TRP A 162 -12.25 10.77 -26.10
CA TRP A 162 -13.15 10.21 -27.11
C TRP A 162 -12.44 9.51 -28.27
N ARG A 163 -11.25 10.01 -28.66
CA ARG A 163 -10.41 9.39 -29.73
C ARG A 163 -9.91 8.01 -29.29
N THR A 164 -9.45 7.88 -28.05
CA THR A 164 -9.00 6.59 -27.48
C THR A 164 -10.16 5.61 -27.39
N ARG A 165 -11.35 6.07 -26.96
CA ARG A 165 -12.57 5.25 -26.94
C ARG A 165 -12.98 4.77 -28.34
N LEU A 166 -12.86 5.63 -29.35
CA LEU A 166 -13.13 5.23 -30.74
C LEU A 166 -12.08 4.23 -31.25
N ALA A 167 -10.81 4.45 -30.95
CA ALA A 167 -9.72 3.52 -31.33
C ALA A 167 -9.93 2.11 -30.74
N LEU A 168 -10.42 2.00 -29.49
CA LEU A 168 -10.76 0.72 -28.87
C LEU A 168 -11.92 -0.04 -29.57
N ARG A 169 -12.72 0.64 -30.42
CA ARG A 169 -13.82 0.03 -31.18
C ARG A 169 -13.39 -0.49 -32.55
N LEU A 170 -12.18 -0.19 -33.00
CA LEU A 170 -11.68 -0.66 -34.28
C LEU A 170 -11.67 -2.20 -34.36
N PRO A 171 -11.97 -2.81 -35.52
CA PRO A 171 -12.05 -4.26 -35.67
C PRO A 171 -10.68 -4.93 -35.82
N ILE A 172 -9.65 -4.38 -35.18
CA ILE A 172 -8.29 -4.93 -35.18
C ILE A 172 -8.00 -5.68 -33.86
N ARG A 173 -7.11 -6.67 -33.91
CA ARG A 173 -6.77 -7.53 -32.76
C ARG A 173 -6.36 -6.71 -31.54
N LYS A 174 -5.41 -5.79 -31.69
CA LYS A 174 -4.90 -4.94 -30.60
C LYS A 174 -6.01 -4.12 -29.90
N ALA A 175 -6.95 -3.57 -30.67
CA ALA A 175 -8.08 -2.81 -30.10
C ALA A 175 -9.04 -3.72 -29.33
N ARG A 176 -9.31 -4.93 -29.84
CA ARG A 176 -10.17 -5.93 -29.15
C ARG A 176 -9.53 -6.41 -27.84
N GLU A 177 -8.23 -6.71 -27.86
CA GLU A 177 -7.47 -7.10 -26.65
C GLU A 177 -7.46 -5.95 -25.63
N GLY A 178 -7.14 -4.72 -26.04
CA GLY A 178 -7.17 -3.54 -25.18
C GLY A 178 -8.54 -3.28 -24.58
N ARG A 179 -9.61 -3.43 -25.36
CA ARG A 179 -10.98 -3.28 -24.84
C ARG A 179 -11.31 -4.39 -23.83
N ARG A 180 -11.03 -5.67 -24.12
CA ARG A 180 -11.23 -6.78 -23.20
C ARG A 180 -10.45 -6.65 -21.90
N ALA A 181 -9.28 -6.00 -21.95
CA ALA A 181 -8.49 -5.74 -20.76
C ALA A 181 -9.13 -4.69 -19.84
N LEU A 182 -9.96 -3.77 -20.36
CA LEU A 182 -10.45 -2.60 -19.65
C LEU A 182 -11.94 -2.64 -19.30
N THR A 183 -12.74 -3.43 -20.01
CA THR A 183 -14.20 -3.43 -19.83
C THR A 183 -14.83 -4.74 -20.27
N GLU A 184 -16.00 -5.02 -19.69
CA GLU A 184 -16.89 -6.11 -20.05
C GLU A 184 -18.33 -5.59 -20.06
N THR A 185 -19.19 -6.22 -20.89
CA THR A 185 -20.61 -5.89 -20.91
C THR A 185 -21.28 -6.49 -19.69
N THR A 186 -22.01 -5.68 -18.94
CA THR A 186 -22.69 -6.09 -17.71
C THR A 186 -24.19 -6.05 -17.85
N THR A 187 -24.88 -6.98 -17.19
CA THR A 187 -26.32 -7.00 -17.02
C THR A 187 -26.66 -7.05 -15.53
N GLY A 188 -27.81 -6.56 -15.12
CA GLY A 188 -28.24 -6.61 -13.71
C GLY A 188 -27.49 -5.68 -12.76
N ALA A 189 -26.65 -4.77 -13.27
CA ALA A 189 -25.97 -3.75 -12.50
C ALA A 189 -26.29 -2.36 -13.04
N THR A 190 -26.40 -1.37 -12.17
CA THR A 190 -26.63 0.03 -12.55
C THR A 190 -25.34 0.64 -13.15
N PRO A 191 -25.38 1.19 -14.36
CA PRO A 191 -24.21 1.87 -14.91
C PRO A 191 -23.80 3.09 -14.07
N TRP A 192 -22.49 3.27 -13.83
CA TRP A 192 -21.94 4.46 -13.14
C TRP A 192 -22.42 5.78 -13.77
N ALA A 193 -22.56 5.80 -15.09
CA ALA A 193 -23.05 6.97 -15.81
C ALA A 193 -24.45 7.43 -15.33
N ASP A 194 -25.30 6.52 -14.86
CA ASP A 194 -26.62 6.85 -14.35
C ASP A 194 -26.59 7.38 -12.90
N VAL A 195 -25.54 7.02 -12.15
CA VAL A 195 -25.31 7.55 -10.80
C VAL A 195 -24.91 9.02 -10.88
N VAL A 196 -23.97 9.36 -11.74
CA VAL A 196 -23.42 10.73 -11.87
C VAL A 196 -24.33 11.71 -12.65
N ARG A 197 -25.49 11.25 -13.14
CA ARG A 197 -26.50 12.13 -13.75
C ARG A 197 -27.34 12.91 -12.74
N ALA A 198 -27.27 12.53 -11.47
CA ALA A 198 -28.02 13.23 -10.43
C ALA A 198 -27.61 14.72 -10.35
N SER A 199 -28.51 15.57 -9.88
CA SER A 199 -28.15 16.94 -9.50
C SER A 199 -27.16 16.89 -8.34
N PRO A 200 -26.22 17.86 -8.25
CA PRO A 200 -25.23 17.85 -7.18
C PRO A 200 -25.87 17.82 -5.78
N LEU A 201 -25.25 17.13 -4.86
CA LEU A 201 -25.65 17.11 -3.46
C LEU A 201 -25.60 18.54 -2.90
N PRO A 202 -26.64 19.00 -2.16
CA PRO A 202 -26.64 20.34 -1.59
C PRO A 202 -25.42 20.59 -0.69
N ALA A 203 -24.87 21.80 -0.72
CA ALA A 203 -23.77 22.20 0.17
C ALA A 203 -24.15 22.09 1.66
N SER A 204 -25.44 22.22 1.99
CA SER A 204 -25.98 22.06 3.34
C SER A 204 -26.07 20.60 3.84
N HIS A 205 -25.77 19.62 2.99
CA HIS A 205 -25.73 18.23 3.44
C HIS A 205 -24.62 18.06 4.50
N PRO A 206 -24.88 17.39 5.63
CA PRO A 206 -23.90 17.22 6.70
C PRO A 206 -22.57 16.68 6.20
N MET A 207 -21.48 17.16 6.77
CA MET A 207 -20.13 16.64 6.55
C MET A 207 -19.82 15.59 7.61
N PRO A 208 -19.03 14.55 7.29
CA PRO A 208 -18.56 13.61 8.31
C PRO A 208 -17.62 14.31 9.30
N GLY A 209 -17.63 13.83 10.53
CA GLY A 209 -16.75 14.29 11.60
C GLY A 209 -15.34 13.69 11.48
N THR A 210 -14.39 14.30 12.20
CA THR A 210 -12.98 13.86 12.17
C THR A 210 -12.80 12.44 12.72
N ASP A 211 -13.59 12.03 13.68
CA ASP A 211 -13.51 10.72 14.33
C ASP A 211 -14.47 9.67 13.74
N ASP A 212 -15.24 10.04 12.72
CA ASP A 212 -16.08 9.10 12.02
C ASP A 212 -15.22 8.07 11.27
N LEU A 213 -15.70 6.82 11.20
CA LEU A 213 -15.06 5.77 10.42
C LEU A 213 -15.13 6.12 8.93
N ALA A 214 -13.98 6.20 8.29
CA ALA A 214 -13.87 6.54 6.88
C ALA A 214 -13.63 5.31 5.98
N LEU A 215 -12.80 4.37 6.48
CA LEU A 215 -12.29 3.27 5.67
C LEU A 215 -12.14 2.00 6.50
N ILE A 216 -12.56 0.87 5.94
CA ILE A 216 -12.17 -0.46 6.38
C ILE A 216 -11.18 -1.02 5.36
N GLN A 217 -9.93 -1.17 5.78
CA GLN A 217 -8.85 -1.68 4.94
C GLN A 217 -8.53 -3.12 5.31
N TYR A 218 -8.84 -4.06 4.41
CA TYR A 218 -8.51 -5.47 4.66
C TYR A 218 -7.02 -5.73 4.54
N THR A 219 -6.49 -6.44 5.55
CA THR A 219 -5.11 -6.93 5.57
C THR A 219 -5.09 -8.42 5.27
N SER A 220 -4.04 -8.89 4.60
CA SER A 220 -3.77 -10.31 4.42
C SER A 220 -3.25 -10.91 5.73
N GLY A 221 -4.14 -11.12 6.70
CA GLY A 221 -3.77 -11.64 8.01
C GLY A 221 -2.97 -12.94 7.91
N THR A 222 -1.89 -13.03 8.68
CA THR A 222 -1.06 -14.25 8.80
C THR A 222 -1.82 -15.44 9.37
N THR A 223 -3.00 -15.21 9.97
CA THR A 223 -3.87 -16.23 10.58
C THR A 223 -4.90 -16.84 9.63
N GLY A 224 -4.88 -16.48 8.34
CA GLY A 224 -5.75 -17.09 7.31
C GLY A 224 -7.12 -16.44 7.12
N SER A 225 -7.61 -15.64 8.05
CA SER A 225 -8.83 -14.83 7.88
C SER A 225 -8.46 -13.36 7.68
N PRO A 226 -8.89 -12.71 6.60
CA PRO A 226 -8.62 -11.29 6.39
C PRO A 226 -9.30 -10.47 7.50
N LYS A 227 -8.59 -9.42 7.98
CA LYS A 227 -9.07 -8.51 9.02
C LYS A 227 -9.22 -7.11 8.45
N GLY A 228 -10.35 -6.48 8.69
CA GLY A 228 -10.60 -5.11 8.28
C GLY A 228 -10.07 -4.11 9.33
N ALA A 229 -8.97 -3.41 9.05
CA ALA A 229 -8.50 -2.32 9.89
C ALA A 229 -9.43 -1.11 9.75
N CYS A 230 -9.96 -0.60 10.87
CA CYS A 230 -10.88 0.54 10.92
C CYS A 230 -10.09 1.85 11.00
N LEU A 231 -10.14 2.65 9.94
CA LEU A 231 -9.45 3.93 9.84
C LEU A 231 -10.45 5.08 9.83
N THR A 232 -10.31 6.00 10.78
CA THR A 232 -11.12 7.22 10.85
C THR A 232 -10.62 8.28 9.88
N HIS A 233 -11.41 9.34 9.68
CA HIS A 233 -10.95 10.52 8.96
C HIS A 233 -9.70 11.11 9.64
N ARG A 234 -9.64 11.13 10.98
CA ARG A 234 -8.46 11.57 11.75
C ARG A 234 -7.19 10.83 11.34
N ASN A 235 -7.25 9.49 11.32
CA ASN A 235 -6.07 8.68 11.02
C ASN A 235 -5.52 8.98 9.63
N LEU A 236 -6.38 9.03 8.62
CA LEU A 236 -6.00 9.26 7.23
C LEU A 236 -5.55 10.71 6.98
N LEU A 237 -6.22 11.70 7.61
CA LEU A 237 -5.81 13.10 7.55
C LEU A 237 -4.45 13.33 8.18
N ALA A 238 -4.21 12.73 9.35
CA ALA A 238 -2.92 12.82 10.03
C ALA A 238 -1.79 12.27 9.17
N ASN A 239 -1.99 11.09 8.57
CA ASN A 239 -0.97 10.47 7.73
C ASN A 239 -0.74 11.24 6.41
N ALA A 240 -1.78 11.83 5.82
CA ALA A 240 -1.62 12.73 4.69
C ALA A 240 -0.83 14.00 5.06
N ALA A 241 -1.06 14.56 6.26
CA ALA A 241 -0.33 15.73 6.77
C ALA A 241 1.14 15.37 7.07
N GLN A 242 1.39 14.21 7.70
CA GLN A 242 2.73 13.68 7.95
C GLN A 242 3.51 13.48 6.64
N SER A 243 2.88 12.84 5.64
CA SER A 243 3.48 12.61 4.33
C SER A 243 3.83 13.91 3.62
N ARG A 244 2.98 14.93 3.72
CA ARG A 244 3.25 16.26 3.17
C ARG A 244 4.41 16.96 3.88
N ALA A 245 4.43 16.90 5.21
CA ALA A 245 5.51 17.50 6.00
C ALA A 245 6.87 16.83 5.76
N TRP A 246 6.86 15.53 5.39
CA TRP A 246 8.09 14.77 5.12
C TRP A 246 8.81 15.19 3.84
N VAL A 247 8.10 15.82 2.90
CA VAL A 247 8.64 16.27 1.61
C VAL A 247 8.49 17.79 1.43
N PRO A 248 9.09 18.62 2.31
CA PRO A 248 8.88 20.07 2.35
C PRO A 248 9.32 20.78 1.07
N THR A 249 10.15 20.13 0.26
CA THR A 249 10.64 20.66 -1.02
C THR A 249 9.61 20.58 -2.15
N ILE A 250 8.54 19.78 -2.00
CA ILE A 250 7.47 19.72 -3.00
C ILE A 250 6.48 20.86 -2.77
N THR A 251 6.36 21.74 -3.75
CA THR A 251 5.42 22.86 -3.70
C THR A 251 4.00 22.40 -4.04
N ARG A 252 3.01 22.87 -3.27
CA ARG A 252 1.58 22.63 -3.52
C ARG A 252 1.12 23.33 -4.81
N GLY A 253 0.24 22.67 -5.57
CA GLY A 253 -0.40 23.23 -6.77
C GLY A 253 0.20 22.76 -8.09
N ASP A 254 0.17 23.60 -9.11
CA ASP A 254 0.39 23.23 -10.53
C ASP A 254 1.72 22.54 -10.87
N GLY A 255 2.76 22.71 -10.04
CA GLY A 255 4.05 22.03 -10.22
C GLY A 255 4.08 20.62 -9.65
N CYS A 256 3.09 20.23 -8.85
CA CYS A 256 3.09 18.92 -8.20
C CYS A 256 2.41 17.87 -9.09
N VAL A 257 3.16 16.83 -9.45
CA VAL A 257 2.70 15.70 -10.29
C VAL A 257 2.96 14.39 -9.56
N VAL A 258 1.90 13.67 -9.24
CA VAL A 258 1.96 12.38 -8.57
C VAL A 258 1.59 11.27 -9.55
N TYR A 259 2.36 10.19 -9.60
CA TYR A 259 2.03 9.03 -10.41
C TYR A 259 1.40 7.93 -9.55
N ALA A 260 0.16 7.56 -9.85
CA ALA A 260 -0.53 6.42 -9.23
C ALA A 260 -0.16 5.12 -9.95
N VAL A 261 1.10 4.69 -9.79
CA VAL A 261 1.59 3.39 -10.30
C VAL A 261 1.28 2.25 -9.33
N LEU A 262 1.02 2.58 -8.06
CA LEU A 262 0.56 1.65 -7.03
C LEU A 262 -0.97 1.58 -7.00
N PRO A 263 -1.54 0.41 -6.66
CA PRO A 263 -2.99 0.27 -6.56
C PRO A 263 -3.55 1.08 -5.37
N MET A 264 -4.56 1.93 -5.63
CA MET A 264 -5.20 2.76 -4.61
C MET A 264 -6.17 1.99 -3.70
N PHE A 265 -6.58 0.78 -4.07
CA PHE A 265 -7.30 -0.12 -3.16
C PHE A 265 -6.40 -0.71 -2.05
N HIS A 266 -5.10 -0.46 -2.08
CA HIS A 266 -4.15 -0.80 -1.02
C HIS A 266 -3.73 0.45 -0.27
N ALA A 267 -3.65 0.39 1.06
CA ALA A 267 -3.37 1.54 1.92
C ALA A 267 -2.18 2.39 1.46
N TYR A 268 -1.11 1.77 0.97
CA TYR A 268 0.07 2.47 0.47
C TYR A 268 -0.23 3.37 -0.74
N GLY A 269 -0.92 2.82 -1.75
CA GLY A 269 -1.36 3.59 -2.92
C GLY A 269 -2.45 4.61 -2.57
N LEU A 270 -3.36 4.26 -1.65
CA LEU A 270 -4.42 5.16 -1.19
C LEU A 270 -3.82 6.43 -0.58
N THR A 271 -2.89 6.28 0.36
CA THR A 271 -2.34 7.44 1.06
C THR A 271 -1.33 8.20 0.22
N LEU A 272 -0.30 7.55 -0.31
CA LEU A 272 0.77 8.28 -0.99
C LEU A 272 0.46 8.65 -2.45
N CYS A 273 -0.51 7.98 -3.11
CA CYS A 273 -0.99 8.47 -4.40
C CYS A 273 -2.21 9.38 -4.23
N LEU A 274 -3.34 8.87 -3.66
CA LEU A 274 -4.60 9.60 -3.68
C LEU A 274 -4.66 10.74 -2.66
N THR A 275 -4.62 10.44 -1.34
CA THR A 275 -4.85 11.47 -0.32
C THR A 275 -3.73 12.50 -0.29
N PHE A 276 -2.48 12.08 -0.49
CA PHE A 276 -1.35 13.00 -0.64
C PHE A 276 -1.54 13.92 -1.85
N ALA A 277 -1.83 13.38 -3.05
CA ALA A 277 -2.02 14.22 -4.24
C ALA A 277 -3.14 15.25 -4.05
N MET A 278 -4.27 14.83 -3.49
CA MET A 278 -5.40 15.75 -3.23
C MET A 278 -5.02 16.83 -2.22
N SER A 279 -4.27 16.49 -1.16
CA SER A 279 -3.81 17.45 -0.15
C SER A 279 -2.77 18.45 -0.69
N MET A 280 -2.04 18.08 -1.73
CA MET A 280 -1.05 18.91 -2.40
C MET A 280 -1.64 19.74 -3.55
N ALA A 281 -2.94 19.65 -3.81
CA ALA A 281 -3.57 20.18 -5.03
C ALA A 281 -2.79 19.74 -6.30
N ALA A 282 -2.26 18.51 -6.27
CA ALA A 282 -1.40 17.95 -7.29
C ALA A 282 -2.20 17.41 -8.47
N ARG A 283 -1.53 17.25 -9.61
CA ARG A 283 -2.02 16.43 -10.71
C ARG A 283 -1.73 14.98 -10.43
N LEU A 284 -2.75 14.16 -10.23
CA LEU A 284 -2.65 12.73 -10.08
C LEU A 284 -2.79 12.04 -11.45
N VAL A 285 -1.70 11.46 -11.93
CA VAL A 285 -1.68 10.67 -13.18
C VAL A 285 -2.00 9.22 -12.85
N LEU A 286 -3.08 8.71 -13.44
CA LEU A 286 -3.64 7.41 -13.12
C LEU A 286 -3.24 6.35 -14.13
N PHE A 287 -2.72 5.24 -13.62
CA PHE A 287 -2.41 4.03 -14.39
C PHE A 287 -3.29 2.90 -13.85
N PRO A 288 -4.20 2.31 -14.67
CA PRO A 288 -5.10 1.25 -14.21
C PRO A 288 -4.36 -0.02 -13.79
N ARG A 289 -3.15 -0.18 -14.29
CA ARG A 289 -2.13 -1.15 -13.89
C ARG A 289 -0.75 -0.56 -14.14
N PHE A 290 0.25 -1.04 -13.42
CA PHE A 290 1.63 -0.68 -13.76
C PHE A 290 2.01 -1.26 -15.13
N ASP A 291 2.44 -0.39 -16.02
CA ASP A 291 2.96 -0.70 -17.35
C ASP A 291 4.07 0.32 -17.66
N PRO A 292 5.33 -0.12 -17.77
CA PRO A 292 6.46 0.79 -17.97
C PRO A 292 6.28 1.69 -19.19
N ASP A 293 5.70 1.17 -20.28
CA ASP A 293 5.51 1.92 -21.53
C ASP A 293 4.53 3.08 -21.32
N MET A 294 3.46 2.83 -20.59
CA MET A 294 2.49 3.88 -20.24
C MET A 294 3.14 4.96 -19.37
N VAL A 295 3.93 4.56 -18.38
CA VAL A 295 4.62 5.49 -17.49
C VAL A 295 5.63 6.32 -18.27
N LEU A 296 6.51 5.70 -19.06
CA LEU A 296 7.50 6.38 -19.87
C LEU A 296 6.89 7.34 -20.90
N ALA A 297 5.73 6.99 -21.48
CA ALA A 297 5.02 7.88 -22.41
C ALA A 297 4.53 9.18 -21.75
N VAL A 298 4.19 9.13 -20.46
CA VAL A 298 3.84 10.33 -19.67
C VAL A 298 5.09 11.06 -19.22
N THR A 299 6.12 10.36 -18.71
CA THR A 299 7.37 10.94 -18.20
C THR A 299 8.05 11.82 -19.24
N LYS A 300 8.07 11.42 -20.51
CA LYS A 300 8.58 12.26 -21.63
C LYS A 300 7.97 13.66 -21.70
N LYS A 301 6.73 13.82 -21.24
CA LYS A 301 6.00 15.09 -21.33
C LYS A 301 5.96 15.80 -19.99
N ARG A 302 5.94 15.06 -18.91
CA ARG A 302 5.71 15.55 -17.56
C ARG A 302 6.27 14.55 -16.56
N PRO A 303 7.52 14.67 -16.14
CA PRO A 303 8.10 13.86 -15.09
C PRO A 303 7.29 13.98 -13.79
N ALA A 304 7.26 12.91 -12.99
CA ALA A 304 6.64 12.93 -11.66
C ALA A 304 7.48 13.76 -10.70
N THR A 305 6.88 14.62 -9.90
CA THR A 305 7.55 15.26 -8.77
C THR A 305 7.56 14.34 -7.55
N PHE A 306 6.55 13.45 -7.46
CA PHE A 306 6.43 12.46 -6.41
C PHE A 306 5.98 11.11 -6.99
N LEU A 307 6.74 10.05 -6.69
CA LEU A 307 6.57 8.71 -7.26
C LEU A 307 6.62 7.64 -6.16
N PRO A 308 5.49 7.34 -5.50
CA PRO A 308 5.39 6.15 -4.65
C PRO A 308 5.52 4.87 -5.51
N LEU A 309 6.42 3.97 -5.11
CA LEU A 309 6.67 2.75 -5.86
C LEU A 309 7.13 1.60 -4.94
N VAL A 310 7.38 0.45 -5.54
CA VAL A 310 8.05 -0.69 -4.91
C VAL A 310 9.29 -1.06 -5.73
N PRO A 311 10.31 -1.74 -5.16
CA PRO A 311 11.57 -2.03 -5.85
C PRO A 311 11.41 -2.69 -7.23
N PRO A 312 10.51 -3.66 -7.46
CA PRO A 312 10.28 -4.22 -8.79
C PRO A 312 9.80 -3.19 -9.83
N ILE A 313 9.02 -2.19 -9.42
CA ILE A 313 8.58 -1.10 -10.30
C ILE A 313 9.76 -0.23 -10.69
N ALA A 314 10.61 0.17 -9.73
CA ALA A 314 11.81 0.96 -10.00
C ALA A 314 12.74 0.24 -10.98
N ARG A 315 13.04 -1.04 -10.74
CA ARG A 315 13.89 -1.88 -11.60
C ARG A 315 13.32 -1.96 -13.03
N ARG A 316 12.02 -2.25 -13.16
CA ARG A 316 11.36 -2.35 -14.49
C ARG A 316 11.32 -1.02 -15.23
N LEU A 317 11.21 0.11 -14.51
CA LEU A 317 11.26 1.44 -15.13
C LEU A 317 12.66 1.75 -15.67
N LEU A 318 13.71 1.44 -14.89
CA LEU A 318 15.11 1.63 -15.34
C LEU A 318 15.39 0.82 -16.61
N ILE A 319 15.09 -0.49 -16.59
CA ILE A 319 15.29 -1.36 -17.75
C ILE A 319 14.53 -0.83 -18.98
N ALA A 320 13.25 -0.53 -18.84
CA ALA A 320 12.44 -0.06 -19.95
C ALA A 320 12.87 1.34 -20.44
N ALA A 321 13.41 2.19 -19.58
CA ALA A 321 13.93 3.50 -19.94
C ALA A 321 15.21 3.38 -20.79
N ASP A 322 16.11 2.48 -20.41
CA ASP A 322 17.34 2.17 -21.13
C ASP A 322 17.02 1.54 -22.50
N ASP A 323 16.26 0.44 -22.54
CA ASP A 323 15.83 -0.26 -23.75
C ASP A 323 15.21 0.66 -24.80
N LYS A 324 14.47 1.68 -24.37
CA LYS A 324 13.74 2.61 -25.24
C LYS A 324 14.41 3.96 -25.44
N ASN A 325 15.59 4.13 -24.83
CA ASN A 325 16.31 5.39 -24.81
C ASN A 325 15.40 6.57 -24.37
N VAL A 326 14.73 6.40 -23.24
CA VAL A 326 13.82 7.41 -22.63
C VAL A 326 14.44 7.94 -21.35
N SER A 327 14.64 9.24 -21.27
CA SER A 327 15.15 9.87 -20.05
C SER A 327 14.08 9.83 -18.95
N LEU A 328 14.51 9.48 -17.72
CA LEU A 328 13.74 9.62 -16.48
C LEU A 328 14.07 10.93 -15.74
N ALA A 329 14.98 11.75 -16.29
CA ALA A 329 15.40 13.01 -15.68
C ALA A 329 14.22 13.93 -15.37
N GLY A 330 14.28 14.58 -14.21
CA GLY A 330 13.20 15.42 -13.69
C GLY A 330 12.17 14.69 -12.84
N THR A 331 12.25 13.36 -12.72
CA THR A 331 11.53 12.64 -11.67
C THR A 331 12.14 13.03 -10.32
N GLY A 332 11.32 13.57 -9.42
CA GLY A 332 11.79 14.16 -8.17
C GLY A 332 12.02 13.14 -7.07
N ILE A 333 11.07 13.05 -6.13
CA ILE A 333 11.16 12.16 -4.96
C ILE A 333 10.42 10.85 -5.26
N ALA A 334 11.11 9.74 -5.16
CA ALA A 334 10.52 8.41 -5.14
C ALA A 334 10.61 7.82 -3.73
N ILE A 335 9.48 7.29 -3.24
CA ILE A 335 9.42 6.55 -1.97
C ILE A 335 9.14 5.08 -2.30
N SER A 336 10.02 4.21 -1.85
CA SER A 336 9.90 2.76 -1.97
C SER A 336 9.40 2.17 -0.66
N GLY A 337 8.34 1.34 -0.71
CA GLY A 337 7.77 0.73 0.49
C GLY A 337 7.30 -0.70 0.23
N ALA A 338 6.61 -1.26 1.21
CA ALA A 338 6.03 -2.61 1.23
C ALA A 338 7.04 -3.76 1.25
N MET A 339 8.30 -3.53 0.89
CA MET A 339 9.40 -4.48 0.95
C MET A 339 10.74 -3.73 1.04
N ALA A 340 11.78 -4.41 1.51
CA ALA A 340 13.12 -3.84 1.63
C ALA A 340 13.63 -3.29 0.29
N LEU A 341 14.23 -2.11 0.32
CA LEU A 341 14.82 -1.47 -0.86
C LEU A 341 16.24 -2.00 -1.07
N PRO A 342 16.51 -2.75 -2.17
CA PRO A 342 17.86 -3.20 -2.48
C PRO A 342 18.81 -2.03 -2.68
N HIS A 343 19.94 -2.03 -2.00
CA HIS A 343 20.92 -0.93 -2.03
C HIS A 343 21.44 -0.65 -3.45
N GLU A 344 21.64 -1.71 -4.24
CA GLU A 344 22.10 -1.63 -5.63
C GLU A 344 21.13 -0.91 -6.57
N LEU A 345 19.87 -0.71 -6.16
CA LEU A 345 18.87 0.00 -6.97
C LEU A 345 18.90 1.51 -6.76
N VAL A 346 19.39 1.98 -5.62
CA VAL A 346 19.31 3.39 -5.23
C VAL A 346 20.13 4.28 -6.17
N VAL A 347 21.43 4.01 -6.28
CA VAL A 347 22.33 4.85 -7.10
C VAL A 347 21.91 4.89 -8.57
N PRO A 348 21.68 3.76 -9.26
CA PRO A 348 21.24 3.81 -10.66
C PRO A 348 19.92 4.56 -10.88
N PHE A 349 18.97 4.45 -9.92
CA PHE A 349 17.70 5.18 -10.03
C PHE A 349 17.89 6.69 -9.86
N GLU A 350 18.68 7.11 -8.88
CA GLU A 350 18.97 8.53 -8.63
C GLU A 350 19.78 9.17 -9.76
N GLU A 351 20.76 8.46 -10.33
CA GLU A 351 21.50 8.93 -11.51
C GLU A 351 20.58 9.09 -12.74
N ALA A 352 19.65 8.16 -12.96
CA ALA A 352 18.73 8.21 -14.08
C ALA A 352 17.67 9.32 -13.95
N THR A 353 17.27 9.66 -12.72
CA THR A 353 16.20 10.62 -12.44
C THR A 353 16.69 12.01 -12.09
N GLY A 354 17.85 12.12 -11.43
CA GLY A 354 18.34 13.32 -10.76
C GLY A 354 17.61 13.61 -9.44
N GLY A 355 16.75 12.69 -8.97
CA GLY A 355 15.96 12.82 -7.74
C GLY A 355 16.44 11.91 -6.63
N TYR A 356 15.59 11.70 -5.62
CA TYR A 356 15.85 10.80 -4.49
C TYR A 356 15.03 9.52 -4.58
N LEU A 357 15.63 8.39 -4.20
CA LEU A 357 14.92 7.14 -3.93
C LEU A 357 15.15 6.77 -2.46
N VAL A 358 14.11 6.88 -1.65
CA VAL A 358 14.17 6.61 -0.21
C VAL A 358 13.22 5.48 0.19
N GLU A 359 13.56 4.78 1.27
CA GLU A 359 12.73 3.71 1.83
C GLU A 359 11.73 4.27 2.83
N GLY A 360 10.49 3.73 2.80
CA GLY A 360 9.45 3.98 3.78
C GLY A 360 8.84 2.68 4.29
N TYR A 361 8.32 2.73 5.52
CA TYR A 361 7.72 1.59 6.20
C TYR A 361 6.36 1.96 6.80
N GLY A 362 5.49 0.98 6.84
CA GLY A 362 4.19 1.11 7.48
C GLY A 362 3.32 -0.12 7.34
N LEU A 363 2.16 -0.05 7.97
CA LEU A 363 1.14 -1.10 8.01
C LEU A 363 -0.23 -0.48 7.70
N SER A 364 -1.18 -1.28 7.21
CA SER A 364 -2.55 -0.82 6.97
C SER A 364 -3.19 -0.20 8.22
N GLU A 365 -2.88 -0.76 9.38
CA GLU A 365 -3.28 -0.32 10.71
C GLU A 365 -2.74 1.08 11.07
N CYS A 366 -1.81 1.61 10.29
CA CYS A 366 -1.14 2.89 10.53
C CYS A 366 -1.38 3.93 9.43
N SER A 367 -2.34 3.73 8.54
CA SER A 367 -2.87 4.67 7.53
C SER A 367 -2.02 5.06 6.29
N PRO A 368 -0.98 4.40 5.83
CA PRO A 368 -0.21 3.32 6.42
C PRO A 368 1.16 3.74 6.95
N VAL A 369 1.66 4.98 6.67
CA VAL A 369 3.09 5.34 6.81
C VAL A 369 3.44 5.63 8.26
N LEU A 370 4.39 4.88 8.79
CA LEU A 370 4.97 5.09 10.11
C LEU A 370 6.30 5.82 10.06
N MET A 371 7.15 5.43 9.12
CA MET A 371 8.54 5.85 9.02
C MET A 371 8.95 6.02 7.57
N ALA A 372 9.91 6.89 7.33
CA ALA A 372 10.58 6.99 6.04
C ALA A 372 12.01 7.53 6.23
N ASN A 373 12.90 7.16 5.32
CA ASN A 373 14.21 7.80 5.26
C ASN A 373 14.06 9.29 4.91
N PRO A 374 14.88 10.17 5.49
CA PRO A 374 14.90 11.57 5.11
C PRO A 374 15.20 11.75 3.62
N VAL A 375 14.50 12.69 2.97
CA VAL A 375 14.80 13.08 1.59
C VAL A 375 15.97 14.05 1.62
N ALA A 376 17.12 13.53 2.01
CA ALA A 376 18.36 14.28 2.21
C ALA A 376 19.59 13.37 2.07
N SER A 377 20.78 13.97 1.97
CA SER A 377 22.04 13.23 1.79
C SER A 377 22.43 12.36 3.00
N HIS A 378 21.92 12.68 4.18
CA HIS A 378 22.18 11.94 5.42
C HIS A 378 21.22 10.74 5.65
N ARG A 379 20.40 10.37 4.66
CA ARG A 379 19.61 9.14 4.72
C ARG A 379 20.49 7.92 4.94
N VAL A 380 19.98 6.92 5.62
CA VAL A 380 20.71 5.68 5.94
C VAL A 380 20.11 4.50 5.18
N PRO A 381 20.72 4.09 4.05
CA PRO A 381 20.25 2.93 3.29
C PRO A 381 20.24 1.64 4.13
N GLY A 382 19.26 0.75 3.88
CA GLY A 382 19.06 -0.49 4.64
C GLY A 382 18.40 -0.26 6.01
N THR A 383 17.89 0.95 6.26
CA THR A 383 16.95 1.26 7.33
C THR A 383 15.61 1.69 6.73
N VAL A 384 14.54 1.57 7.49
CA VAL A 384 13.22 2.12 7.10
C VAL A 384 13.09 3.61 7.44
N GLY A 385 14.17 4.22 7.89
CA GLY A 385 14.28 5.64 8.21
C GLY A 385 13.85 5.97 9.63
N LEU A 386 13.22 7.13 9.77
CA LEU A 386 12.86 7.76 11.03
C LEU A 386 11.34 7.79 11.18
N PRO A 387 10.81 7.72 12.42
CA PRO A 387 9.38 7.93 12.69
C PRO A 387 8.90 9.29 12.14
N LEU A 388 7.72 9.29 11.52
CA LEU A 388 7.11 10.53 11.00
C LEU A 388 6.71 11.48 12.15
N PRO A 389 6.59 12.81 11.88
CA PRO A 389 6.20 13.81 12.88
C PRO A 389 4.95 13.39 13.69
N GLY A 390 5.04 13.50 15.03
CA GLY A 390 3.95 13.08 15.92
C GLY A 390 3.79 11.57 16.09
N THR A 391 4.70 10.75 15.54
CA THR A 391 4.76 9.30 15.80
C THR A 391 5.73 9.02 16.93
N GLU A 392 5.29 8.26 17.91
CA GLU A 392 6.10 7.78 19.03
C GLU A 392 6.39 6.29 18.87
N CYS A 393 7.58 5.87 19.33
CA CYS A 393 8.05 4.50 19.19
C CYS A 393 8.65 4.00 20.52
N ARG A 394 8.41 2.72 20.81
CA ARG A 394 9.10 1.95 21.85
C ARG A 394 9.62 0.65 21.23
N VAL A 395 10.73 0.17 21.74
CA VAL A 395 11.23 -1.18 21.42
C VAL A 395 11.20 -2.00 22.70
N VAL A 396 10.44 -3.06 22.70
CA VAL A 396 10.14 -3.84 23.91
C VAL A 396 10.51 -5.32 23.75
N ASP A 397 10.61 -6.01 24.88
CA ASP A 397 10.77 -7.46 24.90
C ASP A 397 9.52 -8.11 24.26
N PRO A 398 9.65 -8.92 23.21
CA PRO A 398 8.51 -9.58 22.57
C PRO A 398 7.71 -10.50 23.48
N GLU A 399 8.37 -11.07 24.52
CA GLU A 399 7.74 -11.97 25.50
C GLU A 399 7.09 -11.21 26.67
N ASP A 400 7.60 -10.01 26.97
CA ASP A 400 7.04 -9.12 27.99
C ASP A 400 6.96 -7.66 27.49
N PRO A 401 5.92 -7.29 26.71
CA PRO A 401 5.81 -5.96 26.08
C PRO A 401 5.73 -4.78 27.07
N SER A 402 5.62 -5.06 28.36
CA SER A 402 5.70 -4.03 29.39
C SER A 402 7.12 -3.51 29.61
N LYS A 403 8.15 -4.26 29.15
CA LYS A 403 9.56 -3.96 29.35
C LYS A 403 10.23 -3.43 28.07
N ASP A 404 10.80 -2.24 28.17
CA ASP A 404 11.68 -1.71 27.12
C ASP A 404 12.99 -2.50 27.09
N VAL A 405 13.52 -2.75 25.88
CA VAL A 405 14.87 -3.29 25.70
C VAL A 405 15.91 -2.18 25.77
N PRO A 406 17.19 -2.48 26.10
CA PRO A 406 18.27 -1.50 26.02
C PRO A 406 18.37 -0.85 24.65
N ALA A 407 18.76 0.42 24.62
CA ALA A 407 18.94 1.16 23.35
C ALA A 407 19.93 0.43 22.43
N GLY A 408 19.53 0.23 21.17
CA GLY A 408 20.33 -0.49 20.17
C GLY A 408 20.10 -2.01 20.13
N ASP A 409 19.45 -2.59 21.15
CA ASP A 409 19.09 -4.00 21.14
C ASP A 409 17.84 -4.23 20.27
N ALA A 410 17.68 -5.46 19.78
CA ALA A 410 16.51 -5.86 19.00
C ALA A 410 15.32 -6.18 19.90
N GLY A 411 14.14 -5.68 19.53
CA GLY A 411 12.89 -5.96 20.22
C GLY A 411 11.68 -5.66 19.34
N GLU A 412 10.47 -5.94 19.86
CA GLU A 412 9.23 -5.63 19.15
C GLU A 412 8.98 -4.12 19.10
N LEU A 413 8.67 -3.61 17.91
CA LEU A 413 8.29 -2.22 17.73
C LEU A 413 6.84 -2.00 18.18
N LEU A 414 6.68 -1.12 19.17
CA LEU A 414 5.40 -0.54 19.56
C LEU A 414 5.32 0.90 19.07
N VAL A 415 4.15 1.30 18.57
CA VAL A 415 3.95 2.65 18.03
C VAL A 415 2.69 3.30 18.57
N ARG A 416 2.73 4.62 18.72
CA ARG A 416 1.60 5.47 19.08
C ARG A 416 1.61 6.73 18.22
N GLY A 417 0.44 7.20 17.78
CA GLY A 417 0.35 8.40 16.96
C GLY A 417 -1.04 8.58 16.36
N PRO A 418 -1.33 9.76 15.80
CA PRO A 418 -2.66 10.10 15.31
C PRO A 418 -3.09 9.28 14.08
N GLN A 419 -2.15 8.66 13.38
CA GLN A 419 -2.39 7.81 12.21
C GLN A 419 -2.70 6.35 12.57
N ILE A 420 -2.60 5.95 13.85
CA ILE A 420 -2.81 4.58 14.29
C ILE A 420 -4.32 4.30 14.39
N PHE A 421 -4.76 3.17 13.88
CA PHE A 421 -6.15 2.73 13.89
C PHE A 421 -6.70 2.48 15.30
N GLY A 422 -8.04 2.47 15.42
CA GLY A 422 -8.68 2.14 16.69
C GLY A 422 -8.95 0.65 16.90
N GLY A 423 -8.73 -0.20 15.88
CA GLY A 423 -8.95 -1.64 15.97
C GLY A 423 -9.49 -2.27 14.68
N TYR A 424 -9.76 -3.57 14.76
CA TYR A 424 -10.29 -4.36 13.64
C TYR A 424 -11.83 -4.41 13.67
N TYR A 425 -12.43 -4.33 12.49
CA TYR A 425 -13.87 -4.33 12.28
C TYR A 425 -14.51 -5.59 12.87
N ARG A 426 -15.42 -5.41 13.86
CA ARG A 426 -16.13 -6.51 14.56
C ARG A 426 -15.22 -7.58 15.17
N ARG A 427 -13.97 -7.23 15.56
CA ARG A 427 -12.97 -8.14 16.13
C ARG A 427 -12.39 -7.59 17.44
N PRO A 428 -13.19 -7.46 18.51
CA PRO A 428 -12.71 -6.85 19.76
C PRO A 428 -11.55 -7.62 20.41
N ASP A 429 -11.60 -8.96 20.41
CA ASP A 429 -10.55 -9.78 21.03
C ASP A 429 -9.23 -9.68 20.26
N GLU A 430 -9.31 -9.68 18.92
CA GLU A 430 -8.14 -9.53 18.07
C GLU A 430 -7.57 -8.10 18.12
N THR A 431 -8.43 -7.11 18.36
CA THR A 431 -8.02 -5.73 18.63
C THR A 431 -7.27 -5.64 19.95
N ALA A 432 -7.83 -6.20 21.03
CA ALA A 432 -7.18 -6.20 22.34
C ALA A 432 -5.81 -6.90 22.31
N ALA A 433 -5.66 -7.95 21.51
CA ALA A 433 -4.41 -8.71 21.39
C ALA A 433 -3.25 -7.95 20.70
N VAL A 434 -3.53 -6.85 19.99
CA VAL A 434 -2.52 -6.06 19.29
C VAL A 434 -2.24 -4.71 19.93
N PHE A 435 -2.79 -4.46 21.12
CA PHE A 435 -2.50 -3.26 21.89
C PHE A 435 -1.91 -3.59 23.27
N GLU A 436 -0.90 -2.83 23.66
CA GLU A 436 -0.38 -2.77 25.03
C GLU A 436 -0.70 -1.38 25.58
N GLY A 437 -1.78 -1.26 26.36
CA GLY A 437 -2.33 0.04 26.72
C GLY A 437 -2.79 0.81 25.48
N ASP A 438 -2.20 1.97 25.21
CA ASP A 438 -2.44 2.81 24.03
C ASP A 438 -1.39 2.62 22.90
N TRP A 439 -0.50 1.64 23.06
CA TRP A 439 0.54 1.31 22.09
C TRP A 439 0.12 0.17 21.16
N PHE A 440 0.18 0.41 19.86
CA PHE A 440 -0.04 -0.62 18.87
C PHE A 440 1.23 -1.47 18.68
N ARG A 441 1.10 -2.77 18.83
CA ARG A 441 2.13 -3.79 18.60
C ARG A 441 2.21 -4.11 17.11
N THR A 442 3.31 -3.74 16.47
CA THR A 442 3.45 -3.96 15.01
C THR A 442 3.69 -5.42 14.64
N GLY A 443 4.22 -6.21 15.58
CA GLY A 443 4.70 -7.57 15.35
C GLY A 443 6.01 -7.62 14.56
N ASP A 444 6.64 -6.48 14.30
CA ASP A 444 7.95 -6.40 13.65
C ASP A 444 9.06 -6.23 14.70
N ILE A 445 10.12 -7.01 14.58
CA ILE A 445 11.34 -6.87 15.39
C ILE A 445 12.24 -5.84 14.73
N VAL A 446 12.64 -4.83 15.50
CA VAL A 446 13.47 -3.73 15.02
C VAL A 446 14.65 -3.46 15.93
N GLN A 447 15.62 -2.72 15.41
CA GLN A 447 16.66 -2.02 16.16
C GLN A 447 16.57 -0.53 15.84
N ILE A 448 16.74 0.33 16.84
CA ILE A 448 16.83 1.80 16.68
C ILE A 448 18.24 2.22 17.09
N ASP A 449 18.95 2.89 16.19
CA ASP A 449 20.28 3.40 16.48
C ASP A 449 20.24 4.71 17.30
N GLU A 450 21.42 5.22 17.70
CA GLU A 450 21.55 6.46 18.49
C GLU A 450 21.01 7.71 17.77
N ALA A 451 21.00 7.72 16.43
CA ALA A 451 20.46 8.80 15.61
C ALA A 451 18.95 8.65 15.37
N GLY A 452 18.35 7.53 15.81
CA GLY A 452 16.94 7.23 15.71
C GLY A 452 16.52 6.50 14.43
N PHE A 453 17.47 6.08 13.58
CA PHE A 453 17.13 5.29 12.39
C PHE A 453 16.72 3.88 12.78
N VAL A 454 15.61 3.43 12.20
CA VAL A 454 14.99 2.14 12.48
C VAL A 454 15.37 1.14 11.41
N ARG A 455 15.85 -0.03 11.86
CA ARG A 455 16.13 -1.19 11.00
C ARG A 455 15.18 -2.32 11.37
N ILE A 456 14.46 -2.85 10.38
CA ILE A 456 13.67 -4.07 10.57
C ILE A 456 14.63 -5.26 10.56
N VAL A 457 14.54 -6.07 11.61
CA VAL A 457 15.28 -7.33 11.73
C VAL A 457 14.46 -8.48 11.19
N ASP A 458 13.19 -8.62 11.64
CA ASP A 458 12.23 -9.62 11.15
C ASP A 458 10.81 -9.38 11.67
N ARG A 459 9.93 -10.36 11.43
CA ARG A 459 8.57 -10.41 11.97
C ARG A 459 8.43 -11.53 12.99
N ILE A 460 7.82 -11.25 14.14
CA ILE A 460 7.60 -12.24 15.22
C ILE A 460 6.92 -13.50 14.68
N LYS A 461 5.88 -13.35 13.87
CA LYS A 461 5.08 -14.45 13.31
C LYS A 461 5.78 -15.25 12.20
N GLU A 462 6.87 -14.73 11.67
CA GLU A 462 7.65 -15.36 10.60
C GLU A 462 8.93 -16.01 11.14
N LEU A 463 9.30 -15.75 12.42
CA LEU A 463 10.43 -16.38 13.06
C LEU A 463 10.27 -17.91 13.06
N VAL A 464 11.34 -18.60 12.69
CA VAL A 464 11.41 -20.07 12.75
C VAL A 464 11.91 -20.47 14.13
N ILE A 465 11.09 -21.21 14.87
CA ILE A 465 11.44 -21.66 16.23
C ILE A 465 12.07 -23.06 16.14
N THR A 466 13.39 -23.10 16.14
CA THR A 466 14.15 -24.36 16.01
C THR A 466 15.04 -24.62 17.21
N GLY A 467 14.79 -25.73 17.91
CA GLY A 467 15.59 -26.13 19.08
C GLY A 467 15.62 -25.12 20.22
N GLY A 468 14.56 -24.31 20.37
CA GLY A 468 14.46 -23.23 21.35
C GLY A 468 15.11 -21.91 20.92
N PHE A 469 15.61 -21.82 19.69
CA PHE A 469 16.16 -20.58 19.12
C PHE A 469 15.20 -19.95 18.13
N ASN A 470 15.07 -18.64 18.17
CA ASN A 470 14.38 -17.84 17.18
C ASN A 470 15.32 -17.55 16.01
N VAL A 471 14.99 -18.05 14.82
CA VAL A 471 15.74 -17.82 13.59
C VAL A 471 14.96 -16.84 12.71
N SER A 472 15.59 -15.74 12.35
CA SER A 472 15.07 -14.75 11.40
C SER A 472 15.12 -15.29 9.98
N PRO A 473 13.99 -15.54 9.28
CA PRO A 473 14.00 -15.89 7.87
C PRO A 473 14.73 -14.87 7.01
N SER A 474 14.53 -13.59 7.28
CA SER A 474 15.14 -12.51 6.51
C SER A 474 16.66 -12.47 6.62
N GLU A 475 17.22 -12.79 7.79
CA GLU A 475 18.66 -12.92 7.97
C GLU A 475 19.24 -14.05 7.12
N VAL A 476 18.58 -15.21 7.13
CA VAL A 476 18.99 -16.38 6.35
C VAL A 476 18.85 -16.09 4.85
N GLU A 477 17.73 -15.52 4.40
CA GLU A 477 17.51 -15.11 3.01
C GLU A 477 18.58 -14.15 2.51
N ASN A 478 18.93 -13.14 3.33
CA ASN A 478 20.00 -12.19 2.99
C ASN A 478 21.37 -12.84 2.89
N ALA A 479 21.65 -13.84 3.71
CA ALA A 479 22.87 -14.64 3.58
C ALA A 479 22.87 -15.44 2.27
N LEU A 480 21.77 -16.14 1.96
CA LEU A 480 21.65 -16.95 0.75
C LEU A 480 21.73 -16.13 -0.55
N ARG A 481 21.17 -14.93 -0.58
CA ARG A 481 21.24 -14.00 -1.75
C ARG A 481 22.66 -13.52 -2.06
N ARG A 482 23.62 -13.65 -1.14
CA ARG A 482 25.04 -13.37 -1.42
C ARG A 482 25.74 -14.49 -2.20
N HIS A 483 25.12 -15.66 -2.31
CA HIS A 483 25.66 -16.73 -3.15
C HIS A 483 25.52 -16.36 -4.64
N PRO A 484 26.59 -16.50 -5.45
CA PRO A 484 26.59 -16.00 -6.84
C PRO A 484 25.56 -16.65 -7.77
N ASP A 485 25.09 -17.85 -7.45
CA ASP A 485 24.11 -18.58 -8.26
C ASP A 485 22.66 -18.38 -7.77
N VAL A 486 22.42 -17.63 -6.68
CA VAL A 486 21.10 -17.37 -6.11
C VAL A 486 20.61 -15.99 -6.50
N ALA A 487 19.51 -15.91 -7.26
CA ALA A 487 18.83 -14.65 -7.59
C ALA A 487 17.89 -14.19 -6.46
N ASP A 488 17.16 -15.13 -5.86
CA ASP A 488 16.24 -14.82 -4.76
C ASP A 488 16.07 -16.04 -3.84
N ALA A 489 15.66 -15.78 -2.60
CA ALA A 489 15.45 -16.80 -1.58
C ALA A 489 14.27 -16.47 -0.69
N ALA A 490 13.52 -17.48 -0.27
CA ALA A 490 12.51 -17.41 0.77
C ALA A 490 12.76 -18.50 1.80
N VAL A 491 12.72 -18.15 3.09
CA VAL A 491 12.98 -19.06 4.19
C VAL A 491 11.73 -19.20 5.05
N VAL A 492 11.43 -20.44 5.43
CA VAL A 492 10.27 -20.79 6.25
C VAL A 492 10.62 -21.89 7.27
N GLY A 493 9.85 -21.91 8.35
CA GLY A 493 9.85 -23.03 9.29
C GLY A 493 8.94 -24.16 8.80
N LEU A 494 9.44 -25.38 8.70
CA LEU A 494 8.62 -26.57 8.52
C LEU A 494 8.63 -27.41 9.80
N PRO A 495 7.52 -28.12 10.13
CA PRO A 495 7.46 -28.96 11.32
C PRO A 495 8.60 -29.99 11.36
N ASP A 496 9.18 -30.18 12.53
CA ASP A 496 10.23 -31.16 12.80
C ASP A 496 10.06 -31.73 14.22
N ASP A 497 9.94 -33.06 14.33
CA ASP A 497 9.65 -33.74 15.59
C ASP A 497 10.73 -33.55 16.68
N ARG A 498 11.94 -33.15 16.29
CA ARG A 498 13.09 -33.04 17.23
C ARG A 498 13.33 -31.59 17.65
N SER A 499 13.12 -30.62 16.76
CA SER A 499 13.45 -29.22 16.99
C SER A 499 12.23 -28.30 17.04
N GLY A 500 11.01 -28.82 16.89
CA GLY A 500 9.77 -28.05 16.72
C GLY A 500 9.60 -27.62 15.27
N GLU A 501 10.49 -26.78 14.78
CA GLU A 501 10.60 -26.45 13.35
C GLU A 501 12.03 -26.65 12.84
N GLN A 502 12.15 -26.86 11.54
CA GLN A 502 13.42 -26.81 10.80
C GLN A 502 13.43 -25.65 9.83
N VAL A 503 14.58 -25.00 9.71
CA VAL A 503 14.80 -23.94 8.73
C VAL A 503 14.90 -24.55 7.33
N VAL A 504 14.03 -24.15 6.41
CA VAL A 504 14.02 -24.60 5.02
C VAL A 504 14.02 -23.39 4.09
N ALA A 505 14.87 -23.44 3.06
CA ALA A 505 14.97 -22.38 2.07
C ALA A 505 14.44 -22.83 0.70
N ALA A 506 13.59 -22.02 0.07
CA ALA A 506 13.32 -22.07 -1.36
C ALA A 506 14.20 -21.03 -2.06
N VAL A 507 14.92 -21.41 -3.11
CA VAL A 507 15.87 -20.54 -3.83
C VAL A 507 15.58 -20.53 -5.32
N VAL A 508 15.72 -19.35 -5.94
CA VAL A 508 15.59 -19.14 -7.38
C VAL A 508 16.98 -18.93 -7.96
N ALA A 509 17.28 -19.63 -9.06
CA ALA A 509 18.57 -19.53 -9.72
C ALA A 509 18.80 -18.15 -10.38
N ALA A 510 20.03 -17.67 -10.34
CA ALA A 510 20.43 -16.52 -11.16
C ALA A 510 20.38 -16.88 -12.67
N GLU A 511 20.17 -15.89 -13.51
CA GLU A 511 20.00 -16.10 -14.95
C GLU A 511 21.19 -16.86 -15.57
N GLY A 512 20.87 -17.96 -16.22
CA GLY A 512 21.88 -18.83 -16.86
C GLY A 512 22.74 -19.65 -15.88
N ARG A 513 22.33 -19.77 -14.61
CA ARG A 513 23.02 -20.56 -13.60
C ARG A 513 22.18 -21.77 -13.18
N ASP A 514 22.87 -22.84 -12.79
CA ASP A 514 22.29 -23.98 -12.11
C ASP A 514 22.67 -23.91 -10.62
N ILE A 515 21.73 -24.18 -9.73
CA ILE A 515 21.96 -24.23 -8.29
C ILE A 515 22.25 -25.65 -7.83
N ASP A 516 23.39 -25.84 -7.16
CA ASP A 516 23.61 -27.00 -6.30
C ASP A 516 23.13 -26.68 -4.87
N PRO A 517 22.05 -27.31 -4.38
CA PRO A 517 21.54 -27.06 -3.03
C PRO A 517 22.58 -27.29 -1.90
N GLU A 518 23.49 -28.24 -2.08
CA GLU A 518 24.52 -28.51 -1.08
C GLU A 518 25.62 -27.44 -1.10
N ALA A 519 25.97 -26.88 -2.25
CA ALA A 519 26.89 -25.75 -2.35
C ALA A 519 26.31 -24.51 -1.65
N VAL A 520 25.03 -24.21 -1.86
CA VAL A 520 24.32 -23.11 -1.18
C VAL A 520 24.30 -23.33 0.35
N ARG A 521 24.05 -24.58 0.80
CA ARG A 521 24.12 -24.91 2.24
C ARG A 521 25.54 -24.80 2.80
N ALA A 522 26.54 -25.18 2.04
CA ALA A 522 27.94 -25.03 2.46
C ALA A 522 28.30 -23.55 2.64
N PHE A 523 27.93 -22.72 1.67
CA PHE A 523 28.07 -21.28 1.76
C PHE A 523 27.34 -20.70 3.00
N ALA A 524 26.09 -21.11 3.24
CA ALA A 524 25.34 -20.67 4.41
C ALA A 524 26.01 -21.05 5.74
N ARG A 525 26.78 -22.17 5.82
CA ARG A 525 27.55 -22.54 7.02
C ARG A 525 28.73 -21.62 7.31
N GLU A 526 29.25 -20.93 6.29
CA GLU A 526 30.34 -19.97 6.45
C GLU A 526 29.80 -18.60 6.93
N GLU A 527 28.53 -18.29 6.58
CA GLU A 527 27.91 -16.99 6.84
C GLU A 527 27.02 -16.97 8.08
N LEU A 528 26.51 -18.12 8.54
CA LEU A 528 25.48 -18.21 9.58
C LEU A 528 25.90 -19.17 10.71
N THR A 529 25.38 -18.87 11.91
CA THR A 529 25.50 -19.81 13.04
C THR A 529 24.79 -21.14 12.73
N PRO A 530 25.27 -22.28 13.25
CA PRO A 530 24.79 -23.59 12.85
C PRO A 530 23.28 -23.84 12.95
N TYR A 531 22.59 -23.23 13.92
CA TYR A 531 21.14 -23.39 14.07
C TYR A 531 20.33 -22.57 13.06
N LYS A 532 20.93 -21.55 12.43
CA LYS A 532 20.31 -20.73 11.37
C LYS A 532 20.47 -21.32 9.97
N VAL A 533 21.43 -22.23 9.79
CA VAL A 533 21.72 -22.84 8.49
C VAL A 533 20.51 -23.67 8.03
N PRO A 534 19.98 -23.45 6.82
CA PRO A 534 18.87 -24.25 6.31
C PRO A 534 19.19 -25.76 6.33
N ARG A 535 18.31 -26.54 6.92
CA ARG A 535 18.39 -28.01 6.87
C ARG A 535 18.22 -28.55 5.47
N ARG A 536 17.41 -27.82 4.67
CA ARG A 536 17.14 -28.18 3.29
C ARG A 536 17.07 -26.89 2.44
N VAL A 537 17.62 -26.98 1.23
CA VAL A 537 17.49 -25.97 0.19
C VAL A 537 16.73 -26.62 -0.98
N VAL A 538 15.66 -25.98 -1.44
CA VAL A 538 14.82 -26.43 -2.55
C VAL A 538 14.91 -25.40 -3.66
N VAL A 539 15.30 -25.84 -4.86
CA VAL A 539 15.35 -24.98 -6.04
C VAL A 539 13.95 -24.87 -6.63
N VAL A 540 13.49 -23.65 -6.86
CA VAL A 540 12.17 -23.36 -7.46
C VAL A 540 12.34 -22.44 -8.67
N GLU A 541 11.40 -22.50 -9.62
CA GLU A 541 11.42 -21.62 -10.80
C GLU A 541 11.13 -20.17 -10.41
N GLU A 542 10.17 -19.98 -9.49
CA GLU A 542 9.77 -18.67 -8.99
C GLU A 542 9.23 -18.74 -7.54
N LEU A 543 9.37 -17.65 -6.81
CA LEU A 543 8.73 -17.48 -5.50
C LEU A 543 7.33 -16.90 -5.66
N PRO A 544 6.32 -17.38 -4.91
CA PRO A 544 4.99 -16.77 -4.89
C PRO A 544 5.08 -15.36 -4.32
N THR A 545 4.54 -14.39 -5.07
CA THR A 545 4.56 -12.97 -4.69
C THR A 545 3.18 -12.34 -4.73
N SER A 546 2.96 -11.35 -3.88
CA SER A 546 1.77 -10.50 -3.94
C SER A 546 1.81 -9.57 -5.15
N LEU A 547 0.69 -8.87 -5.45
CA LEU A 547 0.61 -7.89 -6.53
C LEU A 547 1.62 -6.74 -6.41
N ILE A 548 2.07 -6.44 -5.19
CA ILE A 548 3.12 -5.46 -4.91
C ILE A 548 4.52 -6.10 -4.83
N GLY A 549 4.67 -7.35 -5.26
CA GLY A 549 5.96 -8.05 -5.34
C GLY A 549 6.50 -8.62 -4.03
N LYS A 550 5.74 -8.56 -2.93
CA LYS A 550 6.15 -9.15 -1.65
C LYS A 550 6.07 -10.68 -1.70
N VAL A 551 7.14 -11.37 -1.31
CA VAL A 551 7.15 -12.84 -1.19
C VAL A 551 6.10 -13.30 -0.16
N LEU A 552 5.29 -14.28 -0.55
CA LEU A 552 4.23 -14.87 0.26
C LEU A 552 4.77 -16.14 0.96
N ARG A 553 5.52 -15.96 2.06
CA ARG A 553 6.17 -17.07 2.80
C ARG A 553 5.19 -18.17 3.21
N ARG A 554 3.93 -17.82 3.49
CA ARG A 554 2.90 -18.82 3.77
C ARG A 554 2.69 -19.76 2.58
N GLU A 555 2.57 -19.23 1.37
CA GLU A 555 2.42 -20.06 0.16
C GLU A 555 3.68 -20.84 -0.15
N VAL A 556 4.87 -20.28 0.11
CA VAL A 556 6.13 -21.01 0.04
C VAL A 556 6.08 -22.21 0.98
N ARG A 557 5.67 -22.00 2.23
CA ARG A 557 5.54 -23.08 3.24
C ARG A 557 4.55 -24.16 2.79
N GLU A 558 3.38 -23.77 2.30
CA GLU A 558 2.36 -24.70 1.80
C GLU A 558 2.87 -25.54 0.62
N ARG A 559 3.57 -24.90 -0.34
CA ARG A 559 4.19 -25.61 -1.48
C ARG A 559 5.27 -26.59 -1.04
N LEU A 560 6.13 -26.20 -0.10
CA LEU A 560 7.20 -27.07 0.41
C LEU A 560 6.66 -28.25 1.21
N LEU A 561 5.57 -28.08 1.97
CA LEU A 561 4.89 -29.17 2.67
C LEU A 561 4.24 -30.17 1.69
N ALA A 562 3.68 -29.68 0.58
CA ALA A 562 3.06 -30.53 -0.45
C ALA A 562 4.09 -31.38 -1.23
N VAL A 563 5.35 -30.99 -1.27
CA VAL A 563 6.44 -31.78 -1.89
C VAL A 563 6.89 -32.92 -0.96
N ASP A 564 6.62 -32.81 0.34
CA ASP A 564 7.02 -33.80 1.36
C ASP A 564 5.90 -34.83 1.66
N SER A 565 4.70 -34.65 1.13
CA SER A 565 3.55 -35.56 1.26
C SER A 565 3.38 -36.44 0.02
#